data_624ce3a83b0b9921a695c5d637726af5
#
_entry.id   624ce3a83b0b9921a695c5d637726af5
#
_cell.length_a   1.000
_cell.length_b   1.000
_cell.length_c   1.000
_cell.angle_alpha   90.00
_cell.angle_beta   90.00
_cell.angle_gamma   90.00
#
_symmetry.space_group_name_H-M   'P 1'
#
loop_
_entity.id
_entity.type
_entity.pdbx_description
1 polymer ?
#
loop_
_entity_poly.entity_id
_entity_poly.type
_entity_poly.pdbx_seq_one_letter_code
_entity_poly.pdbx_strand_id
1 'polypeptide(L)'
;MTMPFIQSLKGELCFHITADNLRIRSDQIRARLRLYPVMLLSQALLEPLFVWLFWGHADHQHLLWWLSSFYTLHAVDMLLWWRYRTRLNTAQECNRWSRIFKLLTAFTSLMWGSIALWFFPQDLAYQALMICLVLGLVAGAVTLDSVFPPSLYIYVFGVTLPLLARLMLAGDETHWILASMLLLFLIGALSAGRELSKTFWKSLWQRYENDLLIVQLTEQKAIAETANRDKSRFLASASHDLRQPLQALVLFSEALQEASRDHDTRHLAMQMGKSVSALVGMFDELLDISKFDAGVVQAVRKHFKLQEIFDRLQADFTPLALA
;
A
#
# COMPACT_ATOMS: atom_id res chain seq x y z
N MET A 1 -1.13 -5.16 -20.60
CA MET A 1 -2.01 -4.19 -21.27
C MET A 1 -1.25 -2.87 -21.39
N THR A 2 -0.58 -2.65 -22.52
CA THR A 2 0.27 -1.48 -22.78
C THR A 2 -0.61 -0.34 -23.27
N MET A 3 -0.92 0.62 -22.38
CA MET A 3 -1.52 1.89 -22.83
C MET A 3 -0.54 2.60 -23.79
N PRO A 4 -0.98 3.12 -24.92
CA PRO A 4 -0.10 3.84 -25.83
C PRO A 4 0.50 5.07 -25.13
N PHE A 5 1.81 5.21 -25.27
CA PHE A 5 2.69 6.19 -24.64
C PHE A 5 2.17 7.65 -24.63
N ILE A 6 1.48 8.06 -25.69
CA ILE A 6 0.92 9.43 -25.84
C ILE A 6 -0.34 9.64 -24.97
N GLN A 7 -1.15 8.61 -24.72
CA GLN A 7 -2.32 8.72 -23.83
C GLN A 7 -1.87 8.77 -22.37
N SER A 8 -0.79 8.08 -22.01
CA SER A 8 -0.16 8.17 -20.68
C SER A 8 0.33 9.59 -20.38
N LEU A 9 1.04 10.23 -21.32
CA LEU A 9 1.53 11.61 -21.19
C LEU A 9 0.41 12.64 -21.03
N LYS A 10 -0.66 12.55 -21.84
CA LYS A 10 -1.83 13.42 -21.68
C LYS A 10 -2.52 13.23 -20.32
N GLY A 11 -2.61 11.99 -19.83
CA GLY A 11 -3.19 11.68 -18.52
C GLY A 11 -2.35 12.20 -17.34
N GLU A 12 -1.02 12.20 -17.49
CA GLU A 12 -0.09 12.74 -16.48
C GLU A 12 -0.14 14.28 -16.41
N LEU A 13 -0.16 14.95 -17.58
CA LEU A 13 -0.17 16.41 -17.68
C LEU A 13 -1.56 17.02 -17.37
N CYS A 14 -2.63 16.41 -17.83
CA CYS A 14 -3.98 16.93 -17.63
C CYS A 14 -4.55 16.71 -16.24
N PHE A 15 -3.96 15.88 -15.37
CA PHE A 15 -4.40 15.57 -14.01
C PHE A 15 -5.93 15.72 -13.81
N HIS A 16 -6.68 15.03 -14.67
CA HIS A 16 -8.15 15.11 -14.63
C HIS A 16 -8.67 14.13 -13.58
N ILE A 17 -9.51 14.62 -12.67
CA ILE A 17 -10.10 13.83 -11.60
C ILE A 17 -11.52 13.47 -12.00
N THR A 18 -11.75 12.17 -12.16
CA THR A 18 -13.05 11.55 -12.43
C THR A 18 -13.52 10.75 -11.22
N ALA A 19 -14.76 10.30 -11.20
CA ALA A 19 -15.27 9.42 -10.15
C ALA A 19 -14.42 8.14 -10.02
N ASP A 20 -13.99 7.57 -11.15
CA ASP A 20 -13.25 6.30 -11.18
C ASP A 20 -11.83 6.40 -10.63
N ASN A 21 -11.17 7.56 -10.74
CA ASN A 21 -9.79 7.75 -10.26
C ASN A 21 -9.69 8.61 -8.99
N LEU A 22 -10.83 9.02 -8.43
CA LEU A 22 -10.89 9.96 -7.30
C LEU A 22 -10.06 9.49 -6.12
N ARG A 23 -10.14 8.20 -5.75
CA ARG A 23 -9.43 7.64 -4.59
C ARG A 23 -7.92 7.81 -4.75
N ILE A 24 -7.36 7.39 -5.87
CA ILE A 24 -5.91 7.47 -6.13
C ILE A 24 -5.46 8.92 -6.27
N ARG A 25 -6.24 9.75 -6.96
CA ARG A 25 -5.91 11.18 -7.14
C ARG A 25 -6.01 11.96 -5.83
N SER A 26 -6.97 11.64 -4.96
CA SER A 26 -7.05 12.24 -3.63
C SER A 26 -5.83 11.88 -2.77
N ASP A 27 -5.34 10.64 -2.87
CA ASP A 27 -4.15 10.20 -2.15
C ASP A 27 -2.86 10.89 -2.65
N GLN A 28 -2.75 11.16 -3.96
CA GLN A 28 -1.67 11.99 -4.51
C GLN A 28 -1.69 13.42 -3.93
N ILE A 29 -2.87 14.05 -3.89
CA ILE A 29 -3.02 15.39 -3.32
C ILE A 29 -2.73 15.37 -1.82
N ARG A 30 -3.20 14.36 -1.07
CA ARG A 30 -2.89 14.19 0.36
C ARG A 30 -1.40 14.01 0.61
N ALA A 31 -0.72 13.21 -0.22
CA ALA A 31 0.72 13.02 -0.11
C ALA A 31 1.48 14.34 -0.31
N ARG A 32 1.10 15.13 -1.32
CA ARG A 32 1.66 16.48 -1.55
C ARG A 32 1.39 17.40 -0.35
N LEU A 33 0.17 17.43 0.18
CA LEU A 33 -0.18 18.25 1.34
C LEU A 33 0.64 17.89 2.59
N ARG A 34 1.04 16.63 2.76
CA ARG A 34 1.92 16.22 3.87
C ARG A 34 3.34 16.75 3.72
N LEU A 35 3.84 16.82 2.48
CA LEU A 35 5.18 17.34 2.19
C LEU A 35 5.23 18.87 2.15
N TYR A 36 4.08 19.54 2.03
CA TYR A 36 4.00 20.97 1.81
C TYR A 36 4.70 21.82 2.88
N PRO A 37 4.57 21.55 4.21
CA PRO A 37 5.29 22.30 5.23
C PRO A 37 6.82 22.19 5.12
N VAL A 38 7.31 21.00 4.72
CA VAL A 38 8.75 20.78 4.52
C VAL A 38 9.25 21.57 3.32
N MET A 39 8.46 21.63 2.24
CA MET A 39 8.78 22.44 1.07
C MET A 39 8.84 23.92 1.40
N LEU A 40 7.85 24.45 2.12
CA LEU A 40 7.82 25.86 2.56
C LEU A 40 9.00 26.19 3.47
N LEU A 41 9.30 25.31 4.43
CA LEU A 41 10.41 25.52 5.35
C LEU A 41 11.77 25.56 4.62
N SER A 42 11.99 24.63 3.69
CA SER A 42 13.24 24.58 2.91
C SER A 42 13.44 25.83 2.07
N GLN A 43 12.38 26.35 1.45
CA GLN A 43 12.44 27.59 0.68
C GLN A 43 12.64 28.81 1.59
N ALA A 44 11.89 28.91 2.68
CA ALA A 44 12.02 30.00 3.64
C ALA A 44 13.43 30.13 4.28
N LEU A 45 14.20 29.03 4.30
CA LEU A 45 15.61 29.06 4.72
C LEU A 45 16.57 29.44 3.58
N LEU A 46 16.22 29.07 2.34
CA LEU A 46 17.09 29.31 1.18
C LEU A 46 17.06 30.78 0.70
N GLU A 47 15.91 31.43 0.85
CA GLU A 47 15.68 32.80 0.41
C GLU A 47 16.57 33.84 1.12
N PRO A 48 16.67 33.86 2.46
CA PRO A 48 17.58 34.78 3.14
C PRO A 48 19.04 34.43 2.87
N LEU A 49 19.38 33.14 2.65
CA LEU A 49 20.72 32.75 2.25
C LEU A 49 21.09 33.31 0.88
N PHE A 50 20.16 33.31 -0.07
CA PHE A 50 20.32 33.95 -1.36
C PHE A 50 20.55 35.45 -1.21
N VAL A 51 19.71 36.15 -0.45
CA VAL A 51 19.85 37.58 -0.19
C VAL A 51 21.21 37.90 0.46
N TRP A 52 21.63 37.12 1.44
CA TRP A 52 22.93 37.29 2.09
C TRP A 52 24.09 37.09 1.10
N LEU A 53 24.03 36.06 0.25
CA LEU A 53 25.08 35.76 -0.73
C LEU A 53 25.22 36.86 -1.78
N PHE A 54 24.09 37.44 -2.22
CA PHE A 54 24.07 38.46 -3.28
C PHE A 54 24.03 39.90 -2.76
N TRP A 55 24.16 40.11 -1.43
CA TRP A 55 24.07 41.42 -0.81
C TRP A 55 25.04 42.47 -1.38
N GLY A 56 26.27 42.09 -1.70
CA GLY A 56 27.28 42.96 -2.27
C GLY A 56 27.24 43.10 -3.82
N HIS A 57 26.33 42.38 -4.50
CA HIS A 57 26.32 42.28 -5.96
C HIS A 57 25.01 42.70 -6.59
N ALA A 58 24.01 43.07 -5.79
CA ALA A 58 22.71 43.51 -6.24
C ALA A 58 22.19 44.67 -5.37
N ASP A 59 21.23 45.43 -5.90
CA ASP A 59 20.58 46.49 -5.16
C ASP A 59 19.81 45.95 -3.94
N HIS A 60 20.11 46.49 -2.77
CA HIS A 60 19.59 46.03 -1.48
C HIS A 60 18.07 46.19 -1.40
N GLN A 61 17.50 47.26 -1.99
CA GLN A 61 16.06 47.51 -1.95
C GLN A 61 15.34 46.41 -2.79
N HIS A 62 15.86 46.09 -3.97
CA HIS A 62 15.28 45.06 -4.82
C HIS A 62 15.37 43.66 -4.15
N LEU A 63 16.49 43.34 -3.50
CA LEU A 63 16.63 42.08 -2.75
C LEU A 63 15.64 41.97 -1.60
N LEU A 64 15.43 43.04 -0.83
CA LEU A 64 14.49 43.08 0.26
C LEU A 64 13.03 43.03 -0.22
N TRP A 65 12.69 43.71 -1.30
CA TRP A 65 11.37 43.60 -1.92
C TRP A 65 11.10 42.20 -2.44
N TRP A 66 12.06 41.55 -3.06
CA TRP A 66 11.98 40.19 -3.54
C TRP A 66 11.77 39.23 -2.36
N LEU A 67 12.55 39.33 -1.30
CA LEU A 67 12.43 38.51 -0.09
C LEU A 67 11.06 38.69 0.60
N SER A 68 10.62 39.95 0.77
CA SER A 68 9.32 40.23 1.42
C SER A 68 8.14 39.68 0.61
N SER A 69 8.25 39.68 -0.71
CA SER A 69 7.24 39.09 -1.62
C SER A 69 7.13 37.59 -1.43
N PHE A 70 8.27 36.87 -1.24
CA PHE A 70 8.28 35.44 -0.96
C PHE A 70 7.63 35.13 0.40
N TYR A 71 8.00 35.85 1.46
CA TYR A 71 7.39 35.61 2.79
C TYR A 71 5.88 35.90 2.79
N THR A 72 5.44 36.89 2.01
CA THR A 72 4.01 37.15 1.81
C THR A 72 3.33 35.98 1.11
N LEU A 73 3.94 35.43 0.06
CA LEU A 73 3.44 34.25 -0.64
C LEU A 73 3.39 33.02 0.30
N HIS A 74 4.44 32.79 1.07
CA HIS A 74 4.48 31.69 2.05
C HIS A 74 3.43 31.82 3.15
N ALA A 75 3.15 33.03 3.60
CA ALA A 75 2.06 33.27 4.55
C ALA A 75 0.69 32.89 3.96
N VAL A 76 0.44 33.27 2.70
CA VAL A 76 -0.78 32.88 1.97
C VAL A 76 -0.84 31.36 1.80
N ASP A 77 0.25 30.75 1.38
CA ASP A 77 0.38 29.31 1.18
C ASP A 77 0.08 28.53 2.46
N MET A 78 0.69 28.95 3.57
CA MET A 78 0.50 28.31 4.88
C MET A 78 -0.94 28.47 5.38
N LEU A 79 -1.56 29.64 5.16
CA LEU A 79 -2.95 29.90 5.50
C LEU A 79 -3.91 29.00 4.71
N LEU A 80 -3.69 28.86 3.39
CA LEU A 80 -4.46 28.00 2.52
C LEU A 80 -4.29 26.53 2.92
N TRP A 81 -3.05 26.10 3.17
CA TRP A 81 -2.77 24.76 3.65
C TRP A 81 -3.46 24.47 4.98
N TRP A 82 -3.32 25.34 5.98
CA TRP A 82 -3.94 25.16 7.30
C TRP A 82 -5.47 25.10 7.21
N ARG A 83 -6.06 25.98 6.41
CA ARG A 83 -7.52 26.12 6.28
C ARG A 83 -8.20 24.93 5.61
N TYR A 84 -7.51 24.26 4.68
CA TYR A 84 -8.15 23.31 3.77
C TYR A 84 -7.54 21.91 3.76
N ARG A 85 -6.44 21.63 4.47
CA ARG A 85 -5.72 20.32 4.44
C ARG A 85 -6.58 19.10 4.75
N THR A 86 -7.71 19.26 5.45
CA THR A 86 -8.62 18.18 5.85
C THR A 86 -9.81 17.98 4.91
N ARG A 87 -9.99 18.87 3.92
CA ARG A 87 -11.15 18.88 3.02
C ARG A 87 -10.79 18.31 1.65
N LEU A 88 -10.82 16.98 1.52
CA LEU A 88 -10.50 16.25 0.28
C LEU A 88 -11.43 15.05 0.06
N ASN A 89 -12.73 15.27 0.18
CA ASN A 89 -13.72 14.20 0.15
C ASN A 89 -14.43 14.06 -1.21
N THR A 90 -14.37 15.09 -2.05
CA THR A 90 -15.07 15.11 -3.34
C THR A 90 -14.11 15.37 -4.50
N ALA A 91 -14.49 14.90 -5.71
CA ALA A 91 -13.73 15.18 -6.94
C ALA A 91 -13.60 16.68 -7.21
N GLN A 92 -14.63 17.47 -6.84
CA GLN A 92 -14.64 18.90 -7.00
C GLN A 92 -13.60 19.61 -6.11
N GLU A 93 -13.49 19.18 -4.84
CA GLU A 93 -12.46 19.68 -3.91
C GLU A 93 -11.06 19.31 -4.39
N CYS A 94 -10.85 18.07 -4.82
CA CYS A 94 -9.58 17.63 -5.38
C CYS A 94 -9.19 18.42 -6.64
N ASN A 95 -10.12 18.69 -7.55
CA ASN A 95 -9.89 19.52 -8.74
C ASN A 95 -9.57 20.97 -8.39
N ARG A 96 -10.21 21.54 -7.36
CA ARG A 96 -9.90 22.87 -6.82
C ARG A 96 -8.47 22.93 -6.31
N TRP A 97 -8.06 21.94 -5.48
CA TRP A 97 -6.69 21.84 -4.96
C TRP A 97 -5.66 21.67 -6.05
N SER A 98 -5.93 20.84 -7.04
CA SER A 98 -5.05 20.68 -8.21
C SER A 98 -4.80 22.02 -8.92
N ARG A 99 -5.82 22.87 -9.08
CA ARG A 99 -5.67 24.21 -9.66
C ARG A 99 -4.88 25.14 -8.75
N ILE A 100 -5.17 25.16 -7.45
CA ILE A 100 -4.46 25.99 -6.48
C ILE A 100 -2.97 25.63 -6.46
N PHE A 101 -2.62 24.36 -6.40
CA PHE A 101 -1.21 23.93 -6.41
C PHE A 101 -0.49 24.35 -7.68
N LYS A 102 -1.11 24.23 -8.85
CA LYS A 102 -0.51 24.69 -10.12
C LYS A 102 -0.25 26.19 -10.12
N LEU A 103 -1.20 26.99 -9.62
CA LEU A 103 -1.05 28.44 -9.55
C LEU A 103 0.05 28.84 -8.56
N LEU A 104 0.02 28.32 -7.33
CA LEU A 104 1.02 28.61 -6.31
C LEU A 104 2.42 28.22 -6.79
N THR A 105 2.57 27.02 -7.39
CA THR A 105 3.83 26.56 -7.95
C THR A 105 4.30 27.46 -9.09
N ALA A 106 3.39 27.94 -9.94
CA ALA A 106 3.75 28.86 -11.01
C ALA A 106 4.26 30.20 -10.46
N PHE A 107 3.60 30.79 -9.47
CA PHE A 107 4.07 32.00 -8.81
C PHE A 107 5.44 31.81 -8.16
N THR A 108 5.61 30.77 -7.35
CA THR A 108 6.89 30.46 -6.71
C THR A 108 8.00 30.24 -7.71
N SER A 109 7.75 29.50 -8.79
CA SER A 109 8.75 29.22 -9.82
C SER A 109 9.14 30.47 -10.62
N LEU A 110 8.19 31.34 -10.94
CA LEU A 110 8.47 32.61 -11.61
C LEU A 110 9.28 33.57 -10.70
N MET A 111 8.99 33.58 -9.40
CA MET A 111 9.76 34.38 -8.44
C MET A 111 11.20 33.87 -8.35
N TRP A 112 11.43 32.54 -8.26
CA TRP A 112 12.78 31.99 -8.32
C TRP A 112 13.44 32.21 -9.67
N GLY A 113 12.72 32.08 -10.78
CA GLY A 113 13.24 32.37 -12.12
C GLY A 113 13.63 33.83 -12.32
N SER A 114 12.95 34.77 -11.63
CA SER A 114 13.24 36.20 -11.71
C SER A 114 14.64 36.58 -11.24
N ILE A 115 15.30 35.76 -10.40
CA ILE A 115 16.68 36.00 -9.95
C ILE A 115 17.65 36.11 -11.13
N ALA A 116 17.45 35.30 -12.18
CA ALA A 116 18.27 35.33 -13.38
C ALA A 116 18.09 36.59 -14.22
N LEU A 117 16.94 37.28 -14.09
CA LEU A 117 16.62 38.51 -14.82
C LEU A 117 17.05 39.76 -14.06
N TRP A 118 16.82 39.77 -12.74
CA TRP A 118 17.00 40.99 -11.91
C TRP A 118 18.34 41.03 -11.17
N PHE A 119 18.92 39.86 -10.82
CA PHE A 119 20.10 39.78 -9.98
C PHE A 119 21.27 39.04 -10.65
N PHE A 120 21.27 38.93 -11.99
CA PHE A 120 22.34 38.23 -12.70
C PHE A 120 23.68 38.99 -12.57
N PRO A 121 24.67 38.40 -11.88
CA PRO A 121 25.92 39.10 -11.58
C PRO A 121 26.84 39.15 -12.79
N GLN A 122 27.80 40.08 -12.78
CA GLN A 122 28.84 40.14 -13.82
C GLN A 122 30.00 39.17 -13.53
N ASP A 123 30.22 38.88 -12.25
CA ASP A 123 31.29 37.98 -11.81
C ASP A 123 30.88 36.50 -12.07
N LEU A 124 31.77 35.77 -12.79
CA LEU A 124 31.53 34.38 -13.17
C LEU A 124 31.38 33.46 -11.95
N ALA A 125 32.10 33.74 -10.83
CA ALA A 125 31.95 32.95 -9.60
C ALA A 125 30.53 33.03 -9.03
N TYR A 126 29.93 34.22 -9.02
CA TYR A 126 28.54 34.41 -8.54
C TYR A 126 27.50 33.88 -9.52
N GLN A 127 27.81 33.90 -10.85
CA GLN A 127 26.99 33.21 -11.84
C GLN A 127 26.96 31.69 -11.58
N ALA A 128 28.14 31.10 -11.30
CA ALA A 128 28.23 29.69 -10.95
C ALA A 128 27.45 29.35 -9.68
N LEU A 129 27.50 30.20 -8.65
CA LEU A 129 26.70 30.06 -7.42
C LEU A 129 25.20 30.13 -7.70
N MET A 130 24.76 31.05 -8.57
CA MET A 130 23.36 31.15 -9.00
C MET A 130 22.90 29.89 -9.76
N ILE A 131 23.74 29.35 -10.64
CA ILE A 131 23.47 28.09 -11.34
C ILE A 131 23.35 26.94 -10.32
N CYS A 132 24.31 26.83 -9.40
CA CYS A 132 24.26 25.81 -8.35
C CYS A 132 22.98 25.88 -7.50
N LEU A 133 22.53 27.10 -7.18
CA LEU A 133 21.27 27.31 -6.48
C LEU A 133 20.08 26.79 -7.29
N VAL A 134 19.99 27.15 -8.56
CA VAL A 134 18.93 26.67 -9.47
C VAL A 134 18.95 25.17 -9.62
N LEU A 135 20.14 24.56 -9.77
CA LEU A 135 20.28 23.10 -9.81
C LEU A 135 19.76 22.43 -8.51
N GLY A 136 20.09 23.01 -7.36
CA GLY A 136 19.60 22.57 -6.06
C GLY A 136 18.07 22.67 -5.92
N LEU A 137 17.47 23.78 -6.37
CA LEU A 137 16.02 23.98 -6.40
C LEU A 137 15.32 22.95 -7.27
N VAL A 138 15.86 22.69 -8.48
CA VAL A 138 15.33 21.68 -9.41
C VAL A 138 15.46 20.27 -8.83
N ALA A 139 16.61 19.93 -8.22
CA ALA A 139 16.79 18.63 -7.56
C ALA A 139 15.80 18.43 -6.41
N GLY A 140 15.58 19.45 -5.60
CA GLY A 140 14.56 19.46 -4.55
C GLY A 140 13.14 19.25 -5.11
N ALA A 141 12.81 19.93 -6.20
CA ALA A 141 11.50 19.78 -6.87
C ALA A 141 11.31 18.36 -7.43
N VAL A 142 12.35 17.76 -8.02
CA VAL A 142 12.30 16.38 -8.52
C VAL A 142 11.93 15.40 -7.39
N THR A 143 12.46 15.59 -6.20
CA THR A 143 12.17 14.70 -5.07
C THR A 143 10.78 14.95 -4.45
N LEU A 144 10.37 16.20 -4.31
CA LEU A 144 9.16 16.58 -3.55
C LEU A 144 7.91 16.69 -4.45
N ASP A 145 8.06 17.19 -5.68
CA ASP A 145 6.95 17.45 -6.60
C ASP A 145 6.63 16.31 -7.55
N SER A 146 7.44 15.24 -7.61
CA SER A 146 7.17 14.06 -8.45
C SER A 146 5.86 13.36 -8.10
N VAL A 147 5.36 13.54 -6.88
CA VAL A 147 4.05 13.07 -6.44
C VAL A 147 2.91 13.72 -7.24
N PHE A 148 3.10 14.96 -7.69
CA PHE A 148 2.13 15.74 -8.46
C PHE A 148 2.79 16.32 -9.73
N PRO A 149 2.92 15.54 -10.82
CA PRO A 149 3.68 15.87 -12.01
C PRO A 149 3.43 17.26 -12.62
N PRO A 150 2.18 17.79 -12.67
CA PRO A 150 1.97 19.13 -13.21
C PRO A 150 2.77 20.22 -12.48
N SER A 151 2.90 20.13 -11.16
CA SER A 151 3.72 21.09 -10.40
C SER A 151 5.20 20.94 -10.69
N LEU A 152 5.69 19.70 -10.81
CA LEU A 152 7.08 19.45 -11.16
C LEU A 152 7.48 20.17 -12.45
N TYR A 153 6.69 19.97 -13.52
CA TYR A 153 6.99 20.61 -14.81
C TYR A 153 6.89 22.13 -14.73
N ILE A 154 5.84 22.66 -14.11
CA ILE A 154 5.66 24.11 -13.92
C ILE A 154 6.85 24.70 -13.18
N TYR A 155 7.27 24.07 -12.07
CA TYR A 155 8.36 24.56 -11.24
C TYR A 155 9.69 24.52 -11.98
N VAL A 156 10.04 23.37 -12.55
CA VAL A 156 11.32 23.17 -13.24
C VAL A 156 11.47 24.16 -14.41
N PHE A 157 10.45 24.28 -15.26
CA PHE A 157 10.52 25.25 -16.37
C PHE A 157 10.50 26.69 -15.91
N GLY A 158 9.67 27.04 -14.91
CA GLY A 158 9.60 28.40 -14.40
C GLY A 158 10.90 28.91 -13.81
N VAL A 159 11.67 28.02 -13.14
CA VAL A 159 12.97 28.37 -12.54
C VAL A 159 14.09 28.36 -13.57
N THR A 160 14.13 27.37 -14.47
CA THR A 160 15.29 27.15 -15.36
C THR A 160 15.26 27.95 -16.65
N LEU A 161 14.07 28.17 -17.28
CA LEU A 161 14.00 28.86 -18.56
C LEU A 161 14.52 30.31 -18.53
N PRO A 162 14.23 31.14 -17.49
CA PRO A 162 14.79 32.49 -17.41
C PRO A 162 16.32 32.49 -17.36
N LEU A 163 16.90 31.57 -16.57
CA LEU A 163 18.36 31.43 -16.46
C LEU A 163 18.98 30.94 -17.75
N LEU A 164 18.36 29.95 -18.41
CA LEU A 164 18.82 29.44 -19.69
C LEU A 164 18.81 30.56 -20.78
N ALA A 165 17.72 31.31 -20.83
CA ALA A 165 17.61 32.46 -21.74
C ALA A 165 18.67 33.51 -21.45
N ARG A 166 18.93 33.84 -20.19
CA ARG A 166 19.97 34.80 -19.78
C ARG A 166 21.36 34.38 -20.18
N LEU A 167 21.70 33.09 -19.98
CA LEU A 167 22.99 32.54 -20.42
C LEU A 167 23.16 32.58 -21.93
N MET A 168 22.13 32.22 -22.70
CA MET A 168 22.15 32.29 -24.17
C MET A 168 22.32 33.71 -24.66
N LEU A 169 21.70 34.71 -24.02
CA LEU A 169 21.79 36.13 -24.41
C LEU A 169 23.16 36.75 -24.07
N ALA A 170 23.92 36.18 -23.13
CA ALA A 170 25.28 36.64 -22.85
C ALA A 170 26.26 36.41 -24.02
N GLY A 171 26.09 35.33 -24.79
CA GLY A 171 26.59 35.14 -26.15
C GLY A 171 28.07 34.76 -26.28
N ASP A 172 28.83 34.66 -25.18
CA ASP A 172 30.21 34.22 -25.19
C ASP A 172 30.35 32.69 -25.00
N GLU A 173 31.51 32.15 -25.32
CA GLU A 173 31.78 30.69 -25.30
C GLU A 173 31.47 30.05 -23.91
N THR A 174 31.88 30.71 -22.83
CA THR A 174 31.65 30.23 -21.47
C THR A 174 30.17 30.10 -21.15
N HIS A 175 29.35 31.07 -21.51
CA HIS A 175 27.90 31.05 -21.27
C HIS A 175 27.19 30.00 -22.13
N TRP A 176 27.63 29.76 -23.37
CA TRP A 176 27.12 28.66 -24.20
C TRP A 176 27.41 27.28 -23.57
N ILE A 177 28.62 27.11 -23.00
CA ILE A 177 28.96 25.87 -22.28
C ILE A 177 28.05 25.71 -21.06
N LEU A 178 27.88 26.74 -20.22
CA LEU A 178 27.02 26.69 -19.04
C LEU A 178 25.56 26.43 -19.42
N ALA A 179 25.04 27.06 -20.50
CA ALA A 179 23.71 26.82 -21.00
C ALA A 179 23.51 25.37 -21.46
N SER A 180 24.50 24.78 -22.15
CA SER A 180 24.45 23.38 -22.58
C SER A 180 24.47 22.40 -21.40
N MET A 181 25.27 22.68 -20.37
CA MET A 181 25.30 21.89 -19.14
C MET A 181 23.95 21.98 -18.39
N LEU A 182 23.38 23.18 -18.27
CA LEU A 182 22.06 23.38 -17.68
C LEU A 182 20.97 22.64 -18.44
N LEU A 183 21.00 22.66 -19.77
CA LEU A 183 20.05 21.94 -20.63
C LEU A 183 20.18 20.42 -20.44
N LEU A 184 21.39 19.89 -20.40
CA LEU A 184 21.65 18.46 -20.16
C LEU A 184 21.14 18.05 -18.79
N PHE A 185 21.41 18.86 -17.75
CA PHE A 185 20.86 18.62 -16.40
C PHE A 185 19.33 18.65 -16.39
N LEU A 186 18.72 19.61 -17.09
CA LEU A 186 17.25 19.73 -17.20
C LEU A 186 16.63 18.46 -17.80
N ILE A 187 17.21 17.92 -18.87
CA ILE A 187 16.75 16.65 -19.47
C ILE A 187 16.85 15.51 -18.47
N GLY A 188 17.96 15.39 -17.76
CA GLY A 188 18.17 14.39 -16.72
C GLY A 188 17.17 14.52 -15.56
N ALA A 189 16.97 15.75 -15.07
CA ALA A 189 16.04 16.05 -13.98
C ALA A 189 14.58 15.73 -14.34
N LEU A 190 14.15 16.10 -15.56
CA LEU A 190 12.80 15.78 -16.04
C LEU A 190 12.61 14.27 -16.24
N SER A 191 13.64 13.56 -16.72
CA SER A 191 13.61 12.11 -16.87
C SER A 191 13.52 11.42 -15.51
N ALA A 192 14.34 11.82 -14.54
CA ALA A 192 14.31 11.31 -13.19
C ALA A 192 12.97 11.59 -12.48
N GLY A 193 12.46 12.82 -12.59
CA GLY A 193 11.16 13.19 -12.03
C GLY A 193 10.01 12.38 -12.60
N ARG A 194 10.07 12.06 -13.90
CA ARG A 194 9.09 11.22 -14.57
C ARG A 194 9.12 9.77 -14.07
N GLU A 195 10.30 9.19 -13.91
CA GLU A 195 10.44 7.83 -13.36
C GLU A 195 9.98 7.75 -11.90
N LEU A 196 10.32 8.75 -11.08
CA LEU A 196 9.81 8.88 -9.71
C LEU A 196 8.27 8.96 -9.68
N SER A 197 7.68 9.77 -10.55
CA SER A 197 6.21 9.89 -10.66
C SER A 197 5.56 8.56 -11.03
N LYS A 198 6.12 7.82 -11.97
CA LYS A 198 5.63 6.48 -12.37
C LYS A 198 5.73 5.49 -11.21
N THR A 199 6.87 5.48 -10.51
CA THR A 199 7.09 4.61 -9.36
C THR A 199 6.10 4.90 -8.25
N PHE A 200 5.86 6.18 -7.95
CA PHE A 200 4.88 6.60 -6.96
C PHE A 200 3.45 6.19 -7.36
N TRP A 201 3.07 6.40 -8.62
CA TRP A 201 1.78 5.97 -9.16
C TRP A 201 1.59 4.45 -9.05
N LYS A 202 2.62 3.67 -9.44
CA LYS A 202 2.61 2.22 -9.35
C LYS A 202 2.45 1.74 -7.90
N SER A 203 3.14 2.38 -6.96
CA SER A 203 3.03 2.08 -5.53
C SER A 203 1.62 2.33 -4.99
N LEU A 204 0.99 3.46 -5.36
CA LEU A 204 -0.40 3.74 -4.96
C LEU A 204 -1.38 2.72 -5.55
N TRP A 205 -1.19 2.36 -6.84
CA TRP A 205 -2.03 1.37 -7.50
C TRP A 205 -1.93 -0.01 -6.85
N GLN A 206 -0.71 -0.48 -6.59
CA GLN A 206 -0.47 -1.75 -5.90
C GLN A 206 -1.09 -1.77 -4.50
N ARG A 207 -0.99 -0.67 -3.77
CA ARG A 207 -1.65 -0.55 -2.45
C ARG A 207 -3.16 -0.68 -2.57
N TYR A 208 -3.77 -0.02 -3.55
CA TYR A 208 -5.20 -0.10 -3.79
C TYR A 208 -5.65 -1.52 -4.16
N GLU A 209 -4.89 -2.19 -5.04
CA GLU A 209 -5.14 -3.58 -5.44
C GLU A 209 -5.00 -4.55 -4.26
N ASN A 210 -3.97 -4.37 -3.43
CA ASN A 210 -3.78 -5.15 -2.21
C ASN A 210 -4.95 -4.97 -1.21
N ASP A 211 -5.42 -3.74 -0.98
CA ASP A 211 -6.58 -3.47 -0.12
C ASP A 211 -7.83 -4.22 -0.63
N LEU A 212 -8.06 -4.23 -1.94
CA LEU A 212 -9.16 -4.95 -2.55
C LEU A 212 -9.05 -6.47 -2.37
N LEU A 213 -7.84 -7.01 -2.61
CA LEU A 213 -7.56 -8.44 -2.42
C LEU A 213 -7.74 -8.88 -0.96
N ILE A 214 -7.33 -8.05 0.00
CA ILE A 214 -7.52 -8.33 1.44
C ILE A 214 -9.02 -8.44 1.76
N VAL A 215 -9.85 -7.55 1.24
CA VAL A 215 -11.31 -7.62 1.44
C VAL A 215 -11.87 -8.91 0.86
N GLN A 216 -11.51 -9.27 -0.39
CA GLN A 216 -11.97 -10.50 -1.05
C GLN A 216 -11.52 -11.76 -0.30
N LEU A 217 -10.25 -11.82 0.13
CA LEU A 217 -9.71 -12.93 0.90
C LEU A 217 -10.42 -13.09 2.25
N THR A 218 -10.73 -11.99 2.93
CA THR A 218 -11.45 -12.01 4.21
C THR A 218 -12.86 -12.56 4.03
N GLU A 219 -13.56 -12.16 2.96
CA GLU A 219 -14.89 -12.67 2.62
C GLU A 219 -14.85 -14.17 2.28
N GLN A 220 -13.92 -14.59 1.42
CA GLN A 220 -13.74 -16.01 1.06
C GLN A 220 -13.42 -16.87 2.28
N LYS A 221 -12.57 -16.36 3.17
CA LYS A 221 -12.23 -17.04 4.43
C LYS A 221 -13.47 -17.22 5.32
N ALA A 222 -14.29 -16.18 5.46
CA ALA A 222 -15.52 -16.26 6.26
C ALA A 222 -16.51 -17.29 5.71
N ILE A 223 -16.67 -17.35 4.39
CA ILE A 223 -17.52 -18.35 3.72
C ILE A 223 -16.98 -19.77 3.97
N ALA A 224 -15.67 -19.98 3.77
CA ALA A 224 -15.05 -21.27 3.98
C ALA A 224 -15.14 -21.76 5.44
N GLU A 225 -14.93 -20.86 6.42
CA GLU A 225 -15.08 -21.16 7.84
C GLU A 225 -16.52 -21.54 8.19
N THR A 226 -17.51 -20.83 7.62
CA THR A 226 -18.92 -21.15 7.85
C THR A 226 -19.26 -22.52 7.27
N ALA A 227 -18.89 -22.79 6.01
CA ALA A 227 -19.09 -24.09 5.38
C ALA A 227 -18.43 -25.25 6.16
N ASN A 228 -17.24 -25.01 6.69
CA ASN A 228 -16.54 -26.01 7.50
C ASN A 228 -17.25 -26.29 8.85
N ARG A 229 -17.76 -25.24 9.50
CA ARG A 229 -18.56 -25.40 10.74
C ARG A 229 -19.86 -26.15 10.47
N ASP A 230 -20.56 -25.84 9.37
CA ASP A 230 -21.80 -26.50 9.01
C ASP A 230 -21.57 -27.98 8.67
N LYS A 231 -20.48 -28.28 7.93
CA LYS A 231 -20.05 -29.66 7.69
C LYS A 231 -19.82 -30.44 8.99
N SER A 232 -19.14 -29.82 9.97
CA SER A 232 -18.83 -30.45 11.25
C SER A 232 -20.10 -30.68 12.09
N ARG A 233 -21.03 -29.73 12.11
CA ARG A 233 -22.33 -29.88 12.78
C ARG A 233 -23.16 -30.99 12.15
N PHE A 234 -23.21 -31.03 10.81
CA PHE A 234 -23.93 -32.07 10.07
C PHE A 234 -23.38 -33.47 10.42
N LEU A 235 -22.06 -33.63 10.38
CA LEU A 235 -21.42 -34.90 10.71
C LEU A 235 -21.67 -35.33 12.17
N ALA A 236 -21.62 -34.37 13.09
CA ALA A 236 -21.90 -34.67 14.53
C ALA A 236 -23.35 -35.13 14.74
N SER A 237 -24.34 -34.45 14.08
CA SER A 237 -25.75 -34.85 14.19
C SER A 237 -26.01 -36.19 13.50
N ALA A 238 -25.55 -36.36 12.27
CA ALA A 238 -25.73 -37.58 11.51
C ALA A 238 -25.18 -38.81 12.23
N SER A 239 -24.11 -38.64 12.99
CA SER A 239 -23.48 -39.68 13.77
C SER A 239 -24.29 -40.18 14.93
N HIS A 240 -24.83 -39.22 15.66
CA HIS A 240 -25.74 -39.59 16.77
C HIS A 240 -26.94 -40.38 16.21
N ASP A 241 -27.51 -39.90 15.09
CA ASP A 241 -28.70 -40.50 14.52
C ASP A 241 -28.43 -41.87 13.84
N LEU A 242 -27.21 -42.11 13.39
CA LEU A 242 -26.76 -43.41 12.90
C LEU A 242 -26.34 -44.39 14.00
N ARG A 243 -25.75 -43.89 15.07
CA ARG A 243 -25.33 -44.77 16.21
C ARG A 243 -26.50 -45.45 16.87
N GLN A 244 -27.65 -44.78 17.02
CA GLN A 244 -28.83 -45.33 17.66
C GLN A 244 -29.35 -46.62 16.98
N PRO A 245 -29.67 -46.63 15.67
CA PRO A 245 -30.14 -47.85 15.00
C PRO A 245 -29.07 -48.94 14.92
N LEU A 246 -27.78 -48.59 14.85
CA LEU A 246 -26.69 -49.58 14.86
C LEU A 246 -26.57 -50.25 16.20
N GLN A 247 -26.68 -49.53 17.34
CA GLN A 247 -26.70 -50.09 18.66
C GLN A 247 -27.92 -51.00 18.87
N ALA A 248 -29.09 -50.63 18.35
CA ALA A 248 -30.25 -51.50 18.39
C ALA A 248 -30.03 -52.81 17.62
N LEU A 249 -29.35 -52.75 16.46
CA LEU A 249 -28.99 -53.95 15.69
C LEU A 249 -28.00 -54.85 16.46
N VAL A 250 -27.04 -54.29 17.18
CA VAL A 250 -26.13 -55.08 18.05
C VAL A 250 -26.96 -55.82 19.11
N LEU A 251 -27.84 -55.10 19.83
CA LEU A 251 -28.70 -55.71 20.85
C LEU A 251 -29.62 -56.81 20.28
N PHE A 252 -30.19 -56.58 19.10
CA PHE A 252 -31.00 -57.60 18.43
C PHE A 252 -30.18 -58.80 18.03
N SER A 253 -28.97 -58.65 17.58
CA SER A 253 -28.08 -59.76 17.24
C SER A 253 -27.67 -60.59 18.49
N GLU A 254 -27.42 -59.92 19.63
CA GLU A 254 -27.14 -60.56 20.90
C GLU A 254 -28.37 -61.33 21.42
N ALA A 255 -29.55 -60.73 21.37
CA ALA A 255 -30.80 -61.38 21.79
C ALA A 255 -31.13 -62.61 20.90
N LEU A 256 -30.89 -62.50 19.59
CA LEU A 256 -31.07 -63.63 18.68
C LEU A 256 -30.08 -64.73 18.90
N GLN A 257 -28.81 -64.41 19.21
CA GLN A 257 -27.78 -65.38 19.60
C GLN A 257 -28.13 -66.14 20.86
N GLU A 258 -28.72 -65.44 21.84
CA GLU A 258 -29.11 -66.04 23.13
C GLU A 258 -30.40 -66.88 23.02
N ALA A 259 -31.38 -66.41 22.25
CA ALA A 259 -32.64 -67.12 22.05
C ALA A 259 -32.61 -68.33 21.11
N SER A 260 -31.64 -68.37 20.22
CA SER A 260 -31.54 -69.44 19.20
C SER A 260 -30.99 -70.77 19.77
N ARG A 261 -31.74 -71.85 19.53
CA ARG A 261 -31.33 -73.22 19.87
C ARG A 261 -30.57 -73.88 18.73
N ASP A 262 -30.70 -73.37 17.53
CA ASP A 262 -30.02 -73.86 16.34
C ASP A 262 -28.61 -73.28 16.20
N HIS A 263 -27.63 -74.14 15.93
CA HIS A 263 -26.21 -73.79 15.83
C HIS A 263 -25.96 -72.78 14.69
N ASP A 264 -26.57 -73.02 13.52
CA ASP A 264 -26.34 -72.21 12.31
C ASP A 264 -26.92 -70.79 12.49
N THR A 265 -28.10 -70.68 13.05
CA THR A 265 -28.76 -69.38 13.39
C THR A 265 -27.95 -68.62 14.42
N ARG A 266 -27.40 -69.25 15.43
CA ARG A 266 -26.54 -68.59 16.41
C ARG A 266 -25.24 -68.08 15.80
N HIS A 267 -24.63 -68.90 14.90
CA HIS A 267 -23.43 -68.50 14.20
C HIS A 267 -23.67 -67.29 13.28
N LEU A 268 -24.79 -67.25 12.54
CA LEU A 268 -25.19 -66.09 11.72
C LEU A 268 -25.45 -64.86 12.53
N ALA A 269 -26.13 -64.94 13.68
CA ALA A 269 -26.35 -63.85 14.59
C ALA A 269 -25.05 -63.25 15.14
N MET A 270 -24.10 -64.09 15.49
CA MET A 270 -22.76 -63.68 15.92
C MET A 270 -21.98 -62.97 14.84
N GLN A 271 -22.01 -63.45 13.59
CA GLN A 271 -21.37 -62.80 12.44
C GLN A 271 -22.00 -61.44 12.14
N MET A 272 -23.34 -61.35 12.22
CA MET A 272 -24.07 -60.10 12.06
C MET A 272 -23.67 -59.09 13.12
N GLY A 273 -23.63 -59.49 14.41
CA GLY A 273 -23.19 -58.64 15.52
C GLY A 273 -21.77 -58.11 15.34
N LYS A 274 -20.83 -58.97 14.92
CA LYS A 274 -19.45 -58.57 14.58
C LYS A 274 -19.40 -57.53 13.47
N SER A 275 -20.16 -57.75 12.38
CA SER A 275 -20.22 -56.81 11.26
C SER A 275 -20.78 -55.46 11.66
N VAL A 276 -21.86 -55.42 12.46
CA VAL A 276 -22.46 -54.17 12.93
C VAL A 276 -21.50 -53.44 13.90
N SER A 277 -20.82 -54.18 14.78
CA SER A 277 -19.83 -53.58 15.67
C SER A 277 -18.63 -52.98 14.95
N ALA A 278 -18.15 -53.65 13.87
CA ALA A 278 -17.10 -53.09 13.02
C ALA A 278 -17.58 -51.82 12.30
N LEU A 279 -18.82 -51.75 11.87
CA LEU A 279 -19.42 -50.63 11.23
C LEU A 279 -19.54 -49.41 12.20
N VAL A 280 -19.94 -49.65 13.43
CA VAL A 280 -19.95 -48.63 14.51
C VAL A 280 -18.54 -48.07 14.74
N GLY A 281 -17.53 -48.94 14.82
CA GLY A 281 -16.14 -48.54 14.99
C GLY A 281 -15.66 -47.62 13.85
N MET A 282 -15.91 -47.98 12.58
CA MET A 282 -15.55 -47.16 11.43
C MET A 282 -16.24 -45.79 11.44
N PHE A 283 -17.50 -45.74 11.84
CA PHE A 283 -18.22 -44.45 11.98
C PHE A 283 -17.61 -43.58 13.08
N ASP A 284 -17.29 -44.16 14.25
CA ASP A 284 -16.69 -43.41 15.34
C ASP A 284 -15.30 -42.85 14.96
N GLU A 285 -14.47 -43.62 14.25
CA GLU A 285 -13.18 -43.14 13.71
C GLU A 285 -13.34 -41.98 12.69
N LEU A 286 -14.28 -42.12 11.75
CA LEU A 286 -14.54 -41.09 10.75
C LEU A 286 -15.00 -39.78 11.39
N LEU A 287 -15.75 -39.88 12.47
CA LEU A 287 -16.21 -38.75 13.27
C LEU A 287 -15.12 -38.05 14.05
N ASP A 288 -14.25 -38.86 14.64
CA ASP A 288 -13.14 -38.29 15.41
C ASP A 288 -12.17 -37.56 14.49
N ILE A 289 -11.91 -38.08 13.29
CA ILE A 289 -11.17 -37.36 12.24
C ILE A 289 -11.89 -36.05 11.90
N SER A 290 -13.20 -36.08 11.66
CA SER A 290 -13.98 -34.90 11.32
C SER A 290 -14.01 -33.84 12.41
N LYS A 291 -14.06 -34.23 13.70
CA LYS A 291 -13.92 -33.31 14.84
C LYS A 291 -12.53 -32.71 14.95
N PHE A 292 -11.50 -33.52 14.61
CA PHE A 292 -10.11 -33.07 14.61
C PHE A 292 -9.86 -32.02 13.53
N ASP A 293 -10.33 -32.28 12.30
CA ASP A 293 -10.24 -31.34 11.16
C ASP A 293 -11.01 -30.03 11.42
N ALA A 294 -12.11 -30.13 12.17
CA ALA A 294 -12.90 -28.96 12.55
C ALA A 294 -12.28 -28.14 13.68
N GLY A 295 -11.19 -28.61 14.30
CA GLY A 295 -10.55 -27.94 15.45
C GLY A 295 -11.40 -27.94 16.73
N VAL A 296 -12.43 -28.77 16.79
CA VAL A 296 -13.31 -28.87 17.97
C VAL A 296 -12.64 -29.64 19.10
N VAL A 297 -11.65 -30.47 18.78
CA VAL A 297 -10.90 -31.26 19.78
C VAL A 297 -9.92 -30.33 20.48
N GLN A 298 -10.23 -30.03 21.76
CA GLN A 298 -9.33 -29.28 22.63
C GLN A 298 -8.47 -30.20 23.44
N ALA A 299 -7.16 -30.04 23.35
CA ALA A 299 -6.24 -30.77 24.24
C ALA A 299 -6.36 -30.28 25.70
N VAL A 300 -6.91 -31.09 26.55
CA VAL A 300 -6.97 -30.82 28.00
C VAL A 300 -5.68 -31.31 28.63
N ARG A 301 -4.79 -30.39 28.97
CA ARG A 301 -3.53 -30.74 29.65
C ARG A 301 -3.83 -31.17 31.11
N LYS A 302 -3.52 -32.42 31.45
CA LYS A 302 -3.65 -32.98 32.81
C LYS A 302 -2.32 -33.58 33.22
N HIS A 303 -2.04 -33.49 34.54
CA HIS A 303 -0.98 -34.29 35.12
C HIS A 303 -1.50 -35.72 35.29
N PHE A 304 -0.79 -36.69 34.76
CA PHE A 304 -1.09 -38.11 34.92
C PHE A 304 0.21 -38.90 35.17
N LYS A 305 0.11 -40.06 35.77
CA LYS A 305 1.25 -40.96 35.96
C LYS A 305 1.49 -41.73 34.69
N LEU A 306 2.69 -41.68 34.17
CA LEU A 306 3.06 -42.41 32.95
C LEU A 306 2.80 -43.90 33.04
N GLN A 307 2.90 -44.45 34.24
CA GLN A 307 2.61 -45.87 34.57
C GLN A 307 1.18 -46.26 34.18
N GLU A 308 0.20 -45.38 34.38
CA GLU A 308 -1.21 -45.65 34.04
C GLU A 308 -1.40 -45.89 32.52
N ILE A 309 -0.61 -45.22 31.71
CA ILE A 309 -0.63 -45.44 30.26
C ILE A 309 0.02 -46.77 29.90
N PHE A 310 1.17 -47.10 30.51
CA PHE A 310 1.84 -48.35 30.24
C PHE A 310 1.03 -49.56 30.71
N ASP A 311 0.39 -49.48 31.86
CA ASP A 311 -0.47 -50.54 32.38
C ASP A 311 -1.66 -50.78 31.44
N ARG A 312 -2.25 -49.74 30.90
CA ARG A 312 -3.35 -49.82 29.93
C ARG A 312 -2.89 -50.42 28.59
N LEU A 313 -1.77 -49.97 28.06
CA LEU A 313 -1.19 -50.53 26.84
C LEU A 313 -0.83 -52.00 27.02
N GLN A 314 -0.27 -52.39 28.16
CA GLN A 314 0.02 -53.78 28.48
C GLN A 314 -1.25 -54.65 28.54
N ALA A 315 -2.31 -54.15 29.19
CA ALA A 315 -3.60 -54.84 29.23
C ALA A 315 -4.21 -55.04 27.82
N ASP A 316 -4.15 -54.00 26.98
CA ASP A 316 -4.76 -54.02 25.63
C ASP A 316 -3.98 -54.89 24.64
N PHE A 317 -2.64 -54.93 24.72
CA PHE A 317 -1.79 -55.59 23.73
C PHE A 317 -1.24 -56.95 24.17
N THR A 318 -1.25 -57.32 25.49
CA THR A 318 -0.80 -58.64 25.94
C THR A 318 -1.58 -59.78 25.32
N PRO A 319 -2.92 -59.73 25.17
CA PRO A 319 -3.67 -60.80 24.51
C PRO A 319 -3.29 -60.99 23.03
N LEU A 320 -2.97 -59.88 22.34
CA LEU A 320 -2.54 -59.90 20.94
C LEU A 320 -1.12 -60.42 20.74
N ALA A 321 -0.24 -60.25 21.73
CA ALA A 321 1.15 -60.72 21.72
C ALA A 321 1.30 -62.20 22.05
N LEU A 322 0.28 -62.77 22.74
CA LEU A 322 0.24 -64.19 23.14
C LEU A 322 -0.56 -65.10 22.17
N ALA A 323 -1.25 -64.48 21.18
CA ALA A 323 -1.98 -65.18 20.13
C ALA A 323 -1.09 -65.41 18.91
#